data_0c1d0383bef5e874be60cd1fdb3cd6d9
#
_entry.id   0c1d0383bef5e874be60cd1fdb3cd6d9
#
_cell.length_a   1.000
_cell.length_b   1.000
_cell.length_c   1.000
_cell.angle_alpha   90.00
_cell.angle_beta   90.00
_cell.angle_gamma   90.00
#
_symmetry.space_group_name_H-M   'P 1'
#
loop_
_entity.id
_entity.type
_entity.pdbx_description
1 polymer ?
#
loop_
_entity_poly.entity_id
_entity_poly.type
_entity_poly.pdbx_seq_one_letter_code
_entity_poly.pdbx_strand_id
1 'polypeptide(L)'
;MAVKREDVKAIVSAIGGKENLEAATHCVTRLRLVLKDESKVDKDALSNNALVKGQFKADHQYQIVIGPGTVDEVYKQFIDETGAQEASKDEAKQAAAKKGNPVQRLIKLLGDIFIPILPAIVTAGLLMGINNLLTMKGLFGPKALIEMYPQIADISNIINVIASTAFIFLPALIGWSSMRVFGGSPILGIVLGLILMHPQLVSQYDLAKGNIPTWNLFGLEIKQLNYQGQVLPVLIAAYVLAKIEKGLNKVVYDSIKMLVVGPVALLVTGFLAFIIIGPVALLIGTGITSGVTFIFQHAGWLGGAIYGLLYAPLVITGLHHMFLAVDFQLMGSSLGGTYLWPIVAISNICQGSAAFGAWFVYKRRKMVKEEGLALTSCISGMLGVTEPAMFGVNLPLKYPFIAAISTSCVLGAIVGMNNVLGKVGVGGVPAFISIQKEFWPVYLIVTAIAIVVPCILTIVMSHFSKQKAKEIVED
;
A
#
# COMPACT_ATOMS: atom_id res chain seq x y z
N MET A 1 -7.15 32.23 -5.35
CA MET A 1 -8.54 32.71 -5.51
C MET A 1 -9.14 32.80 -4.12
N ALA A 2 -9.83 33.90 -3.81
CA ALA A 2 -10.60 33.98 -2.55
C ALA A 2 -11.77 33.01 -2.62
N VAL A 3 -11.99 32.21 -1.58
CA VAL A 3 -13.12 31.28 -1.50
C VAL A 3 -14.39 32.11 -1.24
N LYS A 4 -15.31 32.08 -2.19
CA LYS A 4 -16.61 32.74 -2.01
C LYS A 4 -17.58 31.80 -1.29
N ARG A 5 -18.27 32.29 -0.29
CA ARG A 5 -19.22 31.51 0.49
C ARG A 5 -20.39 30.96 -0.37
N GLU A 6 -20.72 31.65 -1.44
CA GLU A 6 -21.75 31.21 -2.42
C GLU A 6 -21.34 29.93 -3.14
N ASP A 7 -20.06 29.82 -3.54
CA ASP A 7 -19.54 28.62 -4.20
C ASP A 7 -19.57 27.41 -3.27
N VAL A 8 -19.29 27.62 -1.97
CA VAL A 8 -19.36 26.56 -0.96
C VAL A 8 -20.82 26.13 -0.72
N LYS A 9 -21.77 27.09 -0.66
CA LYS A 9 -23.21 26.78 -0.57
C LYS A 9 -23.69 25.97 -1.79
N ALA A 10 -23.20 26.32 -2.98
CA ALA A 10 -23.51 25.57 -4.19
C ALA A 10 -22.99 24.13 -4.11
N ILE A 11 -21.80 23.89 -3.53
CA ILE A 11 -21.30 22.54 -3.26
C ILE A 11 -22.22 21.79 -2.29
N VAL A 12 -22.64 22.42 -1.19
CA VAL A 12 -23.56 21.81 -0.22
C VAL A 12 -24.90 21.44 -0.87
N SER A 13 -25.45 22.33 -1.69
CA SER A 13 -26.68 22.04 -2.43
C SER A 13 -26.51 20.88 -3.41
N ALA A 14 -25.41 20.88 -4.17
CA ALA A 14 -25.14 19.89 -5.19
C ALA A 14 -24.89 18.47 -4.64
N ILE A 15 -24.49 18.31 -3.39
CA ILE A 15 -24.39 16.98 -2.74
C ILE A 15 -25.72 16.47 -2.18
N GLY A 16 -26.81 17.17 -2.41
CA GLY A 16 -28.16 16.85 -1.87
C GLY A 16 -28.46 17.48 -0.53
N GLY A 17 -27.76 18.58 -0.17
CA GLY A 17 -27.94 19.34 1.05
C GLY A 17 -27.32 18.70 2.29
N LYS A 18 -27.39 19.42 3.42
CA LYS A 18 -26.86 18.94 4.70
C LYS A 18 -27.50 17.64 5.19
N GLU A 19 -28.74 17.40 4.84
CA GLU A 19 -29.51 16.21 5.24
C GLU A 19 -28.94 14.92 4.63
N ASN A 20 -28.27 15.03 3.46
CA ASN A 20 -27.62 13.92 2.77
C ASN A 20 -26.19 13.64 3.29
N LEU A 21 -25.64 14.55 4.08
CA LEU A 21 -24.30 14.40 4.64
C LEU A 21 -24.34 13.55 5.91
N GLU A 22 -23.49 12.52 5.99
CA GLU A 22 -23.30 11.67 7.18
C GLU A 22 -22.00 12.06 7.91
N ALA A 23 -20.92 12.31 7.16
CA ALA A 23 -19.66 12.76 7.71
C ALA A 23 -18.86 13.54 6.65
N ALA A 24 -18.05 14.51 7.08
CA ALA A 24 -17.15 15.25 6.23
C ALA A 24 -15.75 15.31 6.84
N THR A 25 -14.75 15.18 6.00
CA THR A 25 -13.34 15.43 6.33
C THR A 25 -12.63 15.94 5.08
N HIS A 26 -11.37 16.34 5.20
CA HIS A 26 -10.57 16.77 4.04
C HIS A 26 -9.14 16.22 4.11
N CYS A 27 -8.46 16.24 3.00
CA CYS A 27 -7.01 16.07 2.91
C CYS A 27 -6.41 17.30 2.22
N VAL A 28 -5.11 17.29 1.97
CA VAL A 28 -4.38 18.44 1.41
C VAL A 28 -5.00 19.03 0.13
N THR A 29 -5.80 18.25 -0.61
CA THR A 29 -6.34 18.67 -1.92
C THR A 29 -7.83 18.43 -2.11
N ARG A 30 -8.54 17.73 -1.18
CA ARG A 30 -9.89 17.20 -1.45
C ARG A 30 -10.79 17.27 -0.22
N LEU A 31 -12.07 17.58 -0.43
CA LEU A 31 -13.13 17.23 0.51
C LEU A 31 -13.44 15.73 0.36
N ARG A 32 -13.67 15.06 1.48
CA ARG A 32 -14.10 13.67 1.56
C ARG A 32 -15.38 13.58 2.34
N LEU A 33 -16.43 13.20 1.65
CA LEU A 33 -17.80 13.22 2.17
C LEU A 33 -18.34 11.80 2.22
N VAL A 34 -18.99 11.45 3.32
CA VAL A 34 -19.82 10.25 3.42
C VAL A 34 -21.26 10.70 3.27
N LEU A 35 -21.90 10.25 2.20
CA LEU A 35 -23.28 10.62 1.87
C LEU A 35 -24.23 9.48 2.20
N LYS A 36 -25.44 9.81 2.65
CA LYS A 36 -26.49 8.83 2.91
C LYS A 36 -27.00 8.22 1.60
N ASP A 37 -27.20 9.07 0.59
CA ASP A 37 -27.70 8.70 -0.73
C ASP A 37 -26.94 9.45 -1.82
N GLU A 38 -26.09 8.72 -2.53
CA GLU A 38 -25.25 9.27 -3.60
C GLU A 38 -26.03 9.60 -4.87
N SER A 39 -27.24 9.07 -5.04
CA SER A 39 -28.09 9.37 -6.21
C SER A 39 -28.57 10.81 -6.21
N LYS A 40 -28.54 11.48 -5.07
CA LYS A 40 -28.92 12.89 -4.90
C LYS A 40 -27.82 13.88 -5.31
N VAL A 41 -26.64 13.39 -5.69
CA VAL A 41 -25.52 14.26 -6.09
C VAL A 41 -25.72 14.77 -7.51
N ASP A 42 -25.84 16.08 -7.64
CA ASP A 42 -25.81 16.77 -8.92
C ASP A 42 -24.36 16.95 -9.41
N LYS A 43 -23.95 16.04 -10.30
CA LYS A 43 -22.57 16.01 -10.82
C LYS A 43 -22.29 17.19 -11.74
N ASP A 44 -23.28 17.66 -12.46
CA ASP A 44 -23.13 18.78 -13.40
C ASP A 44 -22.99 20.10 -12.64
N ALA A 45 -23.78 20.32 -11.61
CA ALA A 45 -23.65 21.46 -10.71
C ALA A 45 -22.26 21.49 -10.02
N LEU A 46 -21.75 20.34 -9.55
CA LEU A 46 -20.40 20.26 -8.99
C LEU A 46 -19.30 20.54 -10.03
N SER A 47 -19.45 20.03 -11.25
CA SER A 47 -18.44 20.23 -12.32
C SER A 47 -18.37 21.67 -12.80
N ASN A 48 -19.49 22.40 -12.70
CA ASN A 48 -19.57 23.80 -13.08
C ASN A 48 -19.18 24.77 -11.96
N ASN A 49 -18.90 24.27 -10.75
CA ASN A 49 -18.49 25.10 -9.63
C ASN A 49 -17.02 25.52 -9.75
N ALA A 50 -16.73 26.80 -9.59
CA ALA A 50 -15.39 27.37 -9.77
C ALA A 50 -14.30 26.79 -8.84
N LEU A 51 -14.70 26.28 -7.65
CA LEU A 51 -13.79 25.68 -6.68
C LEU A 51 -13.51 24.20 -6.97
N VAL A 52 -14.36 23.52 -7.75
CA VAL A 52 -14.28 22.09 -8.00
C VAL A 52 -13.45 21.80 -9.25
N LYS A 53 -12.32 21.12 -9.06
CA LYS A 53 -11.43 20.69 -10.14
C LYS A 53 -11.73 19.28 -10.65
N GLY A 54 -12.56 18.53 -9.92
CA GLY A 54 -12.96 17.18 -10.26
C GLY A 54 -13.70 16.51 -9.10
N GLN A 55 -14.37 15.44 -9.39
CA GLN A 55 -15.14 14.67 -8.43
C GLN A 55 -15.13 13.19 -8.78
N PHE A 56 -15.07 12.33 -7.80
CA PHE A 56 -15.12 10.88 -7.99
C PHE A 56 -15.50 10.18 -6.69
N LYS A 57 -15.92 8.92 -6.84
CA LYS A 57 -16.20 8.03 -5.72
C LYS A 57 -15.01 7.11 -5.48
N ALA A 58 -14.55 7.04 -4.25
CA ALA A 58 -13.56 6.08 -3.79
C ALA A 58 -13.80 5.70 -2.33
N ASP A 59 -13.59 4.44 -1.98
CA ASP A 59 -13.70 3.93 -0.60
C ASP A 59 -15.03 4.26 0.11
N HIS A 60 -16.16 4.19 -0.60
CA HIS A 60 -17.47 4.61 -0.11
C HIS A 60 -17.55 6.08 0.37
N GLN A 61 -16.64 6.90 -0.11
CA GLN A 61 -16.61 8.34 0.08
C GLN A 61 -16.80 9.04 -1.26
N TYR A 62 -17.57 10.13 -1.25
CA TYR A 62 -17.62 11.04 -2.37
C TYR A 62 -16.49 12.07 -2.21
N GLN A 63 -15.58 12.13 -3.16
CA GLN A 63 -14.40 12.98 -3.10
C GLN A 63 -14.52 14.13 -4.09
N ILE A 64 -14.40 15.37 -3.60
CA ILE A 64 -14.42 16.58 -4.40
C ILE A 64 -13.04 17.21 -4.37
N VAL A 65 -12.38 17.30 -5.52
CA VAL A 65 -11.03 17.85 -5.66
C VAL A 65 -11.11 19.36 -5.71
N ILE A 66 -10.53 20.03 -4.74
CA ILE A 66 -10.46 21.50 -4.62
C ILE A 66 -9.06 22.00 -5.00
N GLY A 67 -8.03 21.37 -4.46
CA GLY A 67 -6.64 21.72 -4.68
C GLY A 67 -5.92 22.18 -3.42
N PRO A 68 -4.57 22.18 -3.43
CA PRO A 68 -3.77 22.56 -2.28
C PRO A 68 -3.94 24.05 -1.96
N GLY A 69 -3.92 24.38 -0.67
CA GLY A 69 -3.99 25.75 -0.16
C GLY A 69 -5.41 26.36 -0.12
N THR A 70 -6.37 25.77 -0.82
CA THR A 70 -7.76 26.29 -0.86
C THR A 70 -8.71 25.36 -0.11
N VAL A 71 -8.38 24.07 0.00
CA VAL A 71 -9.25 23.05 0.57
C VAL A 71 -9.56 23.29 2.07
N ASP A 72 -8.61 23.79 2.84
CA ASP A 72 -8.79 24.04 4.28
C ASP A 72 -9.84 25.14 4.52
N GLU A 73 -9.79 26.21 3.73
CA GLU A 73 -10.74 27.31 3.79
C GLU A 73 -12.14 26.88 3.31
N VAL A 74 -12.19 26.14 2.20
CA VAL A 74 -13.46 25.55 1.70
C VAL A 74 -14.05 24.59 2.72
N TYR A 75 -13.26 23.74 3.36
CA TYR A 75 -13.73 22.81 4.37
C TYR A 75 -14.29 23.52 5.60
N LYS A 76 -13.61 24.56 6.09
CA LYS A 76 -14.08 25.35 7.22
C LYS A 76 -15.46 25.97 6.93
N GLN A 77 -15.60 26.62 5.76
CA GLN A 77 -16.87 27.20 5.35
C GLN A 77 -17.96 26.12 5.10
N PHE A 78 -17.56 24.95 4.60
CA PHE A 78 -18.46 23.81 4.39
C PHE A 78 -19.02 23.26 5.69
N ILE A 79 -18.20 23.13 6.73
CA ILE A 79 -18.63 22.73 8.07
C ILE A 79 -19.56 23.79 8.69
N ASP A 80 -19.21 25.05 8.55
CA ASP A 80 -20.06 26.16 9.03
C ASP A 80 -21.47 26.16 8.36
N GLU A 81 -21.55 25.87 7.06
CA GLU A 81 -22.81 25.84 6.31
C GLU A 81 -23.65 24.58 6.59
N THR A 82 -23.00 23.44 6.81
CA THR A 82 -23.70 22.17 7.03
C THR A 82 -24.07 21.95 8.49
N GLY A 83 -23.39 22.63 9.42
CA GLY A 83 -23.50 22.37 10.87
C GLY A 83 -22.99 20.96 11.25
N ALA A 84 -22.28 20.28 10.35
CA ALA A 84 -21.72 18.98 10.62
C ALA A 84 -20.60 19.09 11.66
N GLN A 85 -20.54 18.15 12.60
CA GLN A 85 -19.37 18.06 13.47
C GLN A 85 -18.14 17.71 12.63
N GLU A 86 -17.04 18.38 12.95
CA GLU A 86 -15.74 18.09 12.32
C GLU A 86 -15.38 16.62 12.61
N ALA A 87 -15.64 15.77 11.63
CA ALA A 87 -15.33 14.35 11.77
C ALA A 87 -13.82 14.18 11.62
N SER A 88 -13.19 13.51 12.57
CA SER A 88 -11.83 13.08 12.41
C SER A 88 -11.72 12.19 11.16
N LYS A 89 -10.54 12.16 10.52
CA LYS A 89 -10.31 11.26 9.36
C LYS A 89 -10.69 9.80 9.67
N ASP A 90 -10.57 9.42 10.92
CA ASP A 90 -10.87 8.07 11.39
C ASP A 90 -12.38 7.84 11.56
N GLU A 91 -13.15 8.83 11.96
CA GLU A 91 -14.63 8.74 12.05
C GLU A 91 -15.29 8.71 10.67
N ALA A 92 -14.83 9.55 9.74
CA ALA A 92 -15.30 9.52 8.34
C ALA A 92 -14.94 8.18 7.66
N LYS A 93 -13.77 7.60 7.97
CA LYS A 93 -13.37 6.26 7.53
C LYS A 93 -14.23 5.16 8.15
N GLN A 94 -14.58 5.26 9.42
CA GLN A 94 -15.43 4.27 10.11
C GLN A 94 -16.87 4.29 9.57
N ALA A 95 -17.44 5.46 9.30
CA ALA A 95 -18.76 5.60 8.69
C ALA A 95 -18.78 4.95 7.28
N ALA A 96 -17.75 5.20 6.47
CA ALA A 96 -17.61 4.59 5.15
C ALA A 96 -17.38 3.06 5.21
N ALA A 97 -16.67 2.56 6.24
CA ALA A 97 -16.37 1.13 6.40
C ALA A 97 -17.59 0.26 6.66
N LYS A 98 -18.67 0.80 7.22
CA LYS A 98 -19.91 0.06 7.50
C LYS A 98 -20.69 -0.33 6.24
N LYS A 99 -20.44 0.28 5.10
CA LYS A 99 -21.24 0.11 3.86
C LYS A 99 -20.74 -0.96 2.88
N GLY A 100 -19.56 -1.60 3.13
CA GLY A 100 -18.95 -2.59 2.24
C GLY A 100 -19.36 -4.05 2.52
N ASN A 101 -19.19 -4.94 1.52
CA ASN A 101 -19.30 -6.38 1.73
C ASN A 101 -18.13 -6.89 2.61
N PRO A 102 -18.20 -8.12 3.19
CA PRO A 102 -17.17 -8.63 4.10
C PRO A 102 -15.75 -8.62 3.52
N VAL A 103 -15.61 -8.93 2.22
CA VAL A 103 -14.31 -8.95 1.53
C VAL A 103 -13.75 -7.53 1.42
N GLN A 104 -14.57 -6.55 1.03
CA GLN A 104 -14.17 -5.14 0.96
C GLN A 104 -13.77 -4.59 2.33
N ARG A 105 -14.47 -5.01 3.40
CA ARG A 105 -14.10 -4.63 4.77
C ARG A 105 -12.75 -5.19 5.19
N LEU A 106 -12.48 -6.47 4.86
CA LEU A 106 -11.18 -7.10 5.14
C LEU A 106 -10.05 -6.40 4.40
N ILE A 107 -10.25 -6.10 3.12
CA ILE A 107 -9.24 -5.41 2.30
C ILE A 107 -8.94 -4.02 2.86
N LYS A 108 -9.99 -3.26 3.19
CA LYS A 108 -9.84 -1.95 3.81
C LYS A 108 -9.11 -2.04 5.15
N LEU A 109 -9.46 -3.02 5.98
CA LEU A 109 -8.80 -3.29 7.26
C LEU A 109 -7.29 -3.52 7.07
N LEU A 110 -6.90 -4.36 6.11
CA LEU A 110 -5.50 -4.61 5.81
C LEU A 110 -4.80 -3.33 5.32
N GLY A 111 -5.43 -2.57 4.42
CA GLY A 111 -4.92 -1.28 3.98
C GLY A 111 -4.69 -0.30 5.14
N ASP A 112 -5.67 -0.14 6.03
CA ASP A 112 -5.58 0.76 7.19
C ASP A 112 -4.46 0.34 8.18
N ILE A 113 -4.12 -0.96 8.23
CA ILE A 113 -3.01 -1.49 9.03
C ILE A 113 -1.65 -1.27 8.34
N PHE A 114 -1.54 -1.53 7.03
CA PHE A 114 -0.24 -1.50 6.35
C PHE A 114 0.19 -0.10 5.90
N ILE A 115 -0.73 0.78 5.49
CA ILE A 115 -0.40 2.13 5.01
C ILE A 115 0.45 2.93 6.02
N PRO A 116 0.16 2.96 7.33
CA PRO A 116 0.96 3.73 8.29
C PRO A 116 2.40 3.24 8.45
N ILE A 117 2.69 1.97 8.15
CA ILE A 117 4.03 1.38 8.27
C ILE A 117 4.83 1.43 6.96
N LEU A 118 4.19 1.75 5.82
CA LEU A 118 4.86 1.84 4.52
C LEU A 118 6.09 2.75 4.50
N PRO A 119 6.10 3.95 5.12
CA PRO A 119 7.30 4.80 5.11
C PRO A 119 8.54 4.10 5.69
N ALA A 120 8.37 3.32 6.76
CA ALA A 120 9.46 2.55 7.35
C ALA A 120 9.94 1.42 6.41
N ILE A 121 9.02 0.71 5.79
CA ILE A 121 9.32 -0.40 4.86
C ILE A 121 10.00 0.11 3.59
N VAL A 122 9.49 1.19 2.99
CA VAL A 122 10.08 1.80 1.79
C VAL A 122 11.49 2.32 2.07
N THR A 123 11.68 2.99 3.21
CA THR A 123 13.01 3.46 3.63
C THR A 123 13.97 2.28 3.82
N ALA A 124 13.53 1.24 4.51
CA ALA A 124 14.32 0.01 4.71
C ALA A 124 14.71 -0.63 3.37
N GLY A 125 13.75 -0.80 2.46
CA GLY A 125 14.00 -1.36 1.12
C GLY A 125 14.99 -0.54 0.30
N LEU A 126 14.90 0.79 0.34
CA LEU A 126 15.84 1.70 -0.33
C LEU A 126 17.26 1.55 0.22
N LEU A 127 17.40 1.58 1.55
CA LEU A 127 18.70 1.45 2.20
C LEU A 127 19.31 0.05 2.00
N MET A 128 18.49 -1.01 2.02
CA MET A 128 18.94 -2.37 1.64
C MET A 128 19.45 -2.40 0.19
N GLY A 129 18.76 -1.70 -0.72
CA GLY A 129 19.22 -1.57 -2.09
C GLY A 129 20.60 -0.91 -2.18
N ILE A 130 20.81 0.20 -1.47
CA ILE A 130 22.12 0.86 -1.38
C ILE A 130 23.18 -0.12 -0.82
N ASN A 131 22.85 -0.82 0.25
CA ASN A 131 23.77 -1.81 0.83
C ASN A 131 24.10 -2.95 -0.15
N ASN A 132 23.12 -3.40 -0.94
CA ASN A 132 23.35 -4.41 -1.97
C ASN A 132 24.36 -3.93 -3.02
N LEU A 133 24.37 -2.65 -3.41
CA LEU A 133 25.38 -2.11 -4.33
C LEU A 133 26.81 -2.22 -3.76
N LEU A 134 26.97 -2.11 -2.43
CA LEU A 134 28.27 -2.23 -1.76
C LEU A 134 28.72 -3.68 -1.61
N THR A 135 27.78 -4.60 -1.38
CA THR A 135 28.05 -6.01 -1.04
C THR A 135 28.01 -6.94 -2.26
N MET A 136 27.52 -6.48 -3.39
CA MET A 136 27.29 -7.30 -4.57
C MET A 136 28.56 -7.49 -5.38
N LYS A 137 28.93 -8.77 -5.67
CA LYS A 137 30.02 -9.13 -6.57
C LYS A 137 29.59 -8.97 -8.03
N GLY A 138 30.53 -8.58 -8.89
CA GLY A 138 30.30 -8.51 -10.34
C GLY A 138 29.59 -7.27 -10.83
N LEU A 139 29.32 -6.27 -9.98
CA LEU A 139 28.72 -4.99 -10.37
C LEU A 139 29.80 -3.98 -10.83
N PHE A 140 30.87 -3.83 -10.04
CA PHE A 140 31.98 -2.93 -10.33
C PHE A 140 33.29 -3.66 -10.63
N GLY A 141 33.26 -5.01 -10.64
CA GLY A 141 34.41 -5.87 -10.84
C GLY A 141 34.17 -7.29 -10.31
N PRO A 142 35.14 -8.20 -10.35
CA PRO A 142 34.94 -9.57 -9.90
C PRO A 142 34.70 -9.70 -8.38
N LYS A 143 35.07 -8.69 -7.59
CA LYS A 143 34.88 -8.60 -6.14
C LYS A 143 33.80 -7.56 -5.78
N ALA A 144 33.19 -7.71 -4.62
CA ALA A 144 32.30 -6.68 -4.06
C ALA A 144 33.10 -5.42 -3.67
N LEU A 145 32.43 -4.25 -3.64
CA LEU A 145 33.10 -3.01 -3.22
C LEU A 145 33.73 -3.12 -1.82
N ILE A 146 33.03 -3.76 -0.88
CA ILE A 146 33.54 -4.00 0.49
C ILE A 146 34.77 -4.94 0.51
N GLU A 147 34.92 -5.80 -0.50
CA GLU A 147 36.11 -6.66 -0.64
C GLU A 147 37.27 -5.90 -1.32
N MET A 148 36.96 -4.93 -2.21
CA MET A 148 37.98 -4.11 -2.87
C MET A 148 38.46 -2.97 -1.95
N TYR A 149 37.57 -2.45 -1.13
CA TYR A 149 37.80 -1.36 -0.20
C TYR A 149 37.36 -1.74 1.21
N PRO A 150 38.18 -2.50 2.00
CA PRO A 150 37.80 -2.98 3.32
C PRO A 150 37.37 -1.87 4.31
N GLN A 151 37.84 -0.64 4.10
CA GLN A 151 37.49 0.53 4.95
C GLN A 151 35.98 0.85 4.93
N ILE A 152 35.24 0.44 3.88
CA ILE A 152 33.78 0.67 3.79
C ILE A 152 32.96 -0.48 4.33
N ALA A 153 33.59 -1.58 4.77
CA ALA A 153 32.87 -2.75 5.27
C ALA A 153 32.03 -2.42 6.51
N ASP A 154 32.58 -1.66 7.44
CA ASP A 154 31.85 -1.24 8.66
C ASP A 154 30.70 -0.29 8.35
N ILE A 155 30.89 0.60 7.36
CA ILE A 155 29.80 1.47 6.88
C ILE A 155 28.68 0.63 6.28
N SER A 156 29.01 -0.38 5.46
CA SER A 156 28.03 -1.32 4.90
C SER A 156 27.29 -2.08 6.01
N ASN A 157 28.00 -2.53 7.05
CA ASN A 157 27.38 -3.21 8.20
C ASN A 157 26.41 -2.27 8.94
N ILE A 158 26.79 -1.02 9.20
CA ILE A 158 25.90 -0.03 9.83
C ILE A 158 24.66 0.22 8.96
N ILE A 159 24.84 0.42 7.65
CA ILE A 159 23.72 0.59 6.71
C ILE A 159 22.81 -0.63 6.75
N ASN A 160 23.37 -1.85 6.78
CA ASN A 160 22.58 -3.07 6.85
C ASN A 160 21.75 -3.17 8.14
N VAL A 161 22.31 -2.81 9.29
CA VAL A 161 21.58 -2.76 10.57
C VAL A 161 20.42 -1.78 10.48
N ILE A 162 20.66 -0.55 10.00
CA ILE A 162 19.62 0.46 9.85
C ILE A 162 18.53 -0.03 8.86
N ALA A 163 18.94 -0.53 7.71
CA ALA A 163 18.06 -0.97 6.64
C ALA A 163 17.20 -2.18 7.03
N SER A 164 17.78 -3.18 7.69
CA SER A 164 17.06 -4.41 8.06
C SER A 164 16.12 -4.23 9.26
N THR A 165 16.29 -3.18 10.07
CA THR A 165 15.55 -2.98 11.32
C THR A 165 14.04 -3.02 11.12
N ALA A 166 13.50 -2.31 10.12
CA ALA A 166 12.05 -2.30 9.92
C ALA A 166 11.48 -3.68 9.52
N PHE A 167 12.23 -4.51 8.82
CA PHE A 167 11.83 -5.87 8.47
C PHE A 167 11.99 -6.84 9.64
N ILE A 168 13.06 -6.71 10.41
CA ILE A 168 13.29 -7.52 11.61
C ILE A 168 12.19 -7.25 12.63
N PHE A 169 11.88 -5.98 12.91
CA PHE A 169 10.88 -5.57 13.87
C PHE A 169 9.48 -5.35 13.28
N LEU A 170 9.21 -5.89 12.09
CA LEU A 170 7.92 -5.82 11.42
C LEU A 170 6.75 -6.25 12.32
N PRO A 171 6.85 -7.32 13.15
CA PRO A 171 5.79 -7.68 14.09
C PRO A 171 5.41 -6.56 15.06
N ALA A 172 6.37 -5.79 15.55
CA ALA A 172 6.09 -4.66 16.44
C ALA A 172 5.37 -3.51 15.70
N LEU A 173 5.77 -3.22 14.47
CA LEU A 173 5.12 -2.22 13.63
C LEU A 173 3.68 -2.61 13.28
N ILE A 174 3.45 -3.88 12.91
CA ILE A 174 2.12 -4.42 12.63
C ILE A 174 1.27 -4.42 13.91
N GLY A 175 1.83 -4.85 15.04
CA GLY A 175 1.15 -4.83 16.33
C GLY A 175 0.67 -3.44 16.71
N TRP A 176 1.53 -2.42 16.59
CA TRP A 176 1.20 -1.02 16.81
C TRP A 176 0.03 -0.56 15.92
N SER A 177 0.17 -0.76 14.62
CA SER A 177 -0.83 -0.30 13.66
C SER A 177 -2.15 -1.04 13.78
N SER A 178 -2.10 -2.37 14.00
CA SER A 178 -3.30 -3.20 14.20
C SER A 178 -4.09 -2.79 15.43
N MET A 179 -3.42 -2.59 16.57
CA MET A 179 -4.08 -2.14 17.80
C MET A 179 -4.74 -0.78 17.64
N ARG A 180 -4.10 0.14 16.91
CA ARG A 180 -4.68 1.43 16.57
C ARG A 180 -5.97 1.27 15.74
N VAL A 181 -5.95 0.41 14.73
CA VAL A 181 -7.11 0.14 13.86
C VAL A 181 -8.22 -0.61 14.62
N PHE A 182 -7.86 -1.58 15.45
CA PHE A 182 -8.80 -2.32 16.29
C PHE A 182 -9.28 -1.51 17.51
N GLY A 183 -8.70 -0.33 17.76
CA GLY A 183 -9.08 0.59 18.84
C GLY A 183 -8.67 0.11 20.23
N GLY A 184 -7.58 -0.63 20.33
CA GLY A 184 -6.87 -0.94 21.58
C GLY A 184 -5.68 -0.02 21.79
N SER A 185 -4.85 -0.30 22.82
CA SER A 185 -3.63 0.46 23.11
C SER A 185 -2.51 0.13 22.11
N PRO A 186 -2.03 1.09 21.28
CA PRO A 186 -0.95 0.85 20.33
C PRO A 186 0.36 0.41 21.00
N ILE A 187 0.63 0.87 22.23
CA ILE A 187 1.83 0.47 22.98
C ILE A 187 1.79 -1.01 23.35
N LEU A 188 0.63 -1.53 23.77
CA LEU A 188 0.48 -2.96 24.02
C LEU A 188 0.65 -3.77 22.74
N GLY A 189 0.29 -3.20 21.58
CA GLY A 189 0.55 -3.80 20.27
C GLY A 189 2.04 -3.92 19.94
N ILE A 190 2.85 -2.89 20.25
CA ILE A 190 4.31 -2.96 20.14
C ILE A 190 4.85 -4.09 21.02
N VAL A 191 4.45 -4.11 22.29
CA VAL A 191 4.90 -5.12 23.26
C VAL A 191 4.53 -6.53 22.79
N LEU A 192 3.29 -6.74 22.31
CA LEU A 192 2.88 -8.02 21.73
C LEU A 192 3.77 -8.45 20.56
N GLY A 193 4.05 -7.54 19.62
CA GLY A 193 4.94 -7.83 18.50
C GLY A 193 6.35 -8.21 18.94
N LEU A 194 6.89 -7.52 19.96
CA LEU A 194 8.20 -7.82 20.56
C LEU A 194 8.19 -9.16 21.31
N ILE A 195 7.11 -9.51 22.02
CA ILE A 195 6.95 -10.84 22.64
C ILE A 195 7.07 -11.95 21.59
N LEU A 196 6.40 -11.80 20.45
CA LEU A 196 6.38 -12.80 19.38
C LEU A 196 7.72 -12.96 18.66
N MET A 197 8.64 -12.03 18.84
CA MET A 197 10.00 -12.08 18.26
C MET A 197 11.10 -12.03 19.34
N HIS A 198 10.76 -12.43 20.55
CA HIS A 198 11.70 -12.40 21.67
C HIS A 198 12.96 -13.23 21.36
N PRO A 199 14.17 -12.74 21.71
CA PRO A 199 15.44 -13.41 21.36
C PRO A 199 15.62 -14.83 21.93
N GLN A 200 14.88 -15.20 22.97
CA GLN A 200 14.86 -16.56 23.52
C GLN A 200 14.12 -17.56 22.64
N LEU A 201 13.33 -17.09 21.66
CA LEU A 201 12.59 -17.93 20.71
C LEU A 201 13.48 -18.29 19.54
N VAL A 202 13.33 -19.50 19.02
CA VAL A 202 14.12 -19.98 17.87
C VAL A 202 13.57 -19.41 16.57
N SER A 203 14.44 -18.83 15.75
CA SER A 203 14.09 -18.33 14.43
C SER A 203 13.61 -19.47 13.52
N GLN A 204 12.58 -19.20 12.71
CA GLN A 204 12.15 -20.15 11.67
C GLN A 204 13.24 -20.47 10.65
N TYR A 205 14.19 -19.57 10.44
CA TYR A 205 15.35 -19.82 9.58
C TYR A 205 16.33 -20.85 10.18
N ASP A 206 16.30 -21.03 11.50
CA ASP A 206 17.13 -22.00 12.20
C ASP A 206 16.46 -23.38 12.36
N LEU A 207 15.18 -23.52 11.94
CA LEU A 207 14.43 -24.78 11.99
C LEU A 207 15.11 -25.92 11.23
N ALA A 208 15.84 -25.59 10.16
CA ALA A 208 16.58 -26.57 9.37
C ALA A 208 17.83 -27.13 10.09
N LYS A 209 18.24 -26.50 11.22
CA LYS A 209 19.50 -26.86 11.91
C LYS A 209 19.31 -27.87 13.06
N GLY A 210 18.09 -28.27 13.41
CA GLY A 210 17.90 -29.27 14.46
C GLY A 210 16.70 -29.06 15.39
N ASN A 211 16.75 -29.62 16.60
CA ASN A 211 15.65 -29.66 17.55
C ASN A 211 15.14 -28.28 17.96
N ILE A 212 13.86 -28.05 17.77
CA ILE A 212 13.14 -26.89 18.27
C ILE A 212 12.87 -27.14 19.77
N PRO A 213 13.36 -26.28 20.69
CA PRO A 213 13.00 -26.39 22.09
C PRO A 213 11.48 -26.22 22.27
N THR A 214 10.94 -26.96 23.21
CA THR A 214 9.51 -26.90 23.55
C THR A 214 9.31 -26.49 24.99
N TRP A 215 8.23 -25.80 25.28
CA TRP A 215 7.71 -25.68 26.65
C TRP A 215 6.75 -26.84 26.89
N ASN A 216 6.88 -27.52 28.02
CA ASN A 216 5.88 -28.49 28.45
C ASN A 216 4.90 -27.81 29.40
N LEU A 217 3.72 -27.50 28.91
CA LEU A 217 2.66 -26.90 29.70
C LEU A 217 1.61 -27.97 30.03
N PHE A 218 1.72 -28.55 31.21
CA PHE A 218 0.82 -29.62 31.69
C PHE A 218 0.67 -30.82 30.72
N GLY A 219 1.75 -31.20 30.05
CA GLY A 219 1.77 -32.29 29.09
C GLY A 219 1.55 -31.85 27.62
N LEU A 220 1.24 -30.57 27.39
CA LEU A 220 1.16 -29.98 26.05
C LEU A 220 2.54 -29.42 25.65
N GLU A 221 3.12 -29.95 24.61
CA GLU A 221 4.38 -29.44 24.06
C GLU A 221 4.13 -28.27 23.12
N ILE A 222 4.65 -27.10 23.49
CA ILE A 222 4.52 -25.85 22.74
C ILE A 222 5.90 -25.49 22.18
N LYS A 223 6.00 -25.39 20.86
CA LYS A 223 7.26 -25.02 20.18
C LYS A 223 7.64 -23.58 20.47
N GLN A 224 8.89 -23.33 20.85
CA GLN A 224 9.43 -21.99 21.11
C GLN A 224 9.82 -21.29 19.80
N LEU A 225 8.82 -20.98 18.96
CA LEU A 225 9.03 -20.38 17.65
C LEU A 225 8.97 -18.85 17.70
N ASN A 226 9.94 -18.23 17.02
CA ASN A 226 9.96 -16.81 16.75
C ASN A 226 9.14 -16.51 15.50
N TYR A 227 8.29 -15.49 15.57
CA TYR A 227 7.44 -15.04 14.46
C TYR A 227 8.03 -13.82 13.73
N GLN A 228 9.36 -13.65 13.76
CA GLN A 228 10.05 -12.59 13.03
C GLN A 228 9.69 -12.64 11.54
N GLY A 229 9.39 -11.49 10.95
CA GLY A 229 8.98 -11.39 9.55
C GLY A 229 7.58 -11.93 9.24
N GLN A 230 6.87 -12.51 10.23
CA GLN A 230 5.53 -13.04 10.04
C GLN A 230 4.46 -11.98 10.29
N VAL A 231 3.45 -11.95 9.43
CA VAL A 231 2.36 -10.96 9.47
C VAL A 231 1.14 -11.51 10.19
N LEU A 232 0.68 -12.70 9.79
CA LEU A 232 -0.60 -13.26 10.22
C LEU A 232 -0.67 -13.54 11.72
N PRO A 233 0.37 -14.12 12.38
CA PRO A 233 0.34 -14.35 13.82
C PRO A 233 0.10 -13.07 14.61
N VAL A 234 0.80 -11.99 14.24
CA VAL A 234 0.72 -10.70 14.93
C VAL A 234 -0.63 -10.03 14.68
N LEU A 235 -1.12 -10.06 13.44
CA LEU A 235 -2.41 -9.48 13.08
C LEU A 235 -3.56 -10.08 13.88
N ILE A 236 -3.61 -11.43 13.92
CA ILE A 236 -4.66 -12.16 14.64
C ILE A 236 -4.50 -11.96 16.16
N ALA A 237 -3.28 -12.03 16.68
CA ALA A 237 -3.01 -11.80 18.10
C ALA A 237 -3.38 -10.38 18.54
N ALA A 238 -3.07 -9.35 17.73
CA ALA A 238 -3.46 -7.98 18.00
C ALA A 238 -4.99 -7.78 18.01
N TYR A 239 -5.72 -8.46 17.14
CA TYR A 239 -7.18 -8.46 17.17
C TYR A 239 -7.72 -9.05 18.49
N VAL A 240 -7.16 -10.18 18.93
CA VAL A 240 -7.52 -10.85 20.20
C VAL A 240 -7.16 -9.94 21.38
N LEU A 241 -5.95 -9.35 21.38
CA LEU A 241 -5.51 -8.41 22.41
C LEU A 241 -6.47 -7.22 22.55
N ALA A 242 -6.84 -6.60 21.43
CA ALA A 242 -7.77 -5.47 21.44
C ALA A 242 -9.16 -5.86 21.98
N LYS A 243 -9.62 -7.08 21.69
CA LYS A 243 -10.91 -7.58 22.22
C LYS A 243 -10.85 -7.82 23.72
N ILE A 244 -9.79 -8.45 24.22
CA ILE A 244 -9.57 -8.70 25.65
C ILE A 244 -9.42 -7.38 26.40
N GLU A 245 -8.56 -6.45 25.92
CA GLU A 245 -8.37 -5.13 26.50
C GLU A 245 -9.68 -4.36 26.62
N LYS A 246 -10.48 -4.31 25.54
CA LYS A 246 -11.80 -3.65 25.54
C LYS A 246 -12.79 -4.33 26.48
N GLY A 247 -12.75 -5.66 26.58
CA GLY A 247 -13.59 -6.41 27.52
C GLY A 247 -13.24 -6.08 28.97
N LEU A 248 -11.95 -6.13 29.31
CA LEU A 248 -11.46 -5.81 30.65
C LEU A 248 -11.73 -4.35 31.06
N ASN A 249 -11.57 -3.42 30.13
CA ASN A 249 -11.85 -2.00 30.38
C ASN A 249 -13.31 -1.71 30.76
N LYS A 250 -14.25 -2.62 30.42
CA LYS A 250 -15.68 -2.49 30.79
C LYS A 250 -15.99 -3.03 32.18
N VAL A 251 -15.19 -3.99 32.69
CA VAL A 251 -15.49 -4.70 33.93
C VAL A 251 -14.54 -4.35 35.07
N VAL A 252 -13.34 -3.86 34.76
CA VAL A 252 -12.34 -3.48 35.77
C VAL A 252 -12.60 -2.06 36.27
N TYR A 253 -12.57 -1.86 37.58
CA TYR A 253 -12.73 -0.54 38.21
C TYR A 253 -11.60 0.41 37.79
N ASP A 254 -11.93 1.70 37.58
CA ASP A 254 -11.02 2.73 37.07
C ASP A 254 -9.72 2.85 37.90
N SER A 255 -9.82 2.73 39.22
CA SER A 255 -8.69 2.83 40.16
C SER A 255 -7.60 1.77 39.97
N ILE A 256 -7.94 0.62 39.37
CA ILE A 256 -6.99 -0.50 39.19
C ILE A 256 -6.81 -0.87 37.70
N LYS A 257 -7.45 -0.18 36.78
CA LYS A 257 -7.36 -0.47 35.33
C LYS A 257 -5.92 -0.54 34.84
N MET A 258 -5.09 0.42 35.25
CA MET A 258 -3.69 0.47 34.82
C MET A 258 -2.88 -0.74 35.27
N LEU A 259 -3.21 -1.29 36.44
CA LEU A 259 -2.51 -2.44 37.03
C LEU A 259 -3.01 -3.78 36.52
N VAL A 260 -4.24 -3.85 36.03
CA VAL A 260 -4.91 -5.13 35.69
C VAL A 260 -5.07 -5.30 34.18
N VAL A 261 -5.56 -4.29 33.47
CA VAL A 261 -5.97 -4.47 32.06
C VAL A 261 -4.80 -4.82 31.15
N GLY A 262 -3.72 -4.05 31.19
CA GLY A 262 -2.53 -4.30 30.35
C GLY A 262 -1.88 -5.65 30.62
N PRO A 263 -1.47 -5.92 31.88
CA PRO A 263 -0.85 -7.19 32.24
C PRO A 263 -1.71 -8.43 31.91
N VAL A 264 -2.99 -8.42 32.28
CA VAL A 264 -3.89 -9.56 32.01
C VAL A 264 -4.12 -9.74 30.51
N ALA A 265 -4.36 -8.65 29.77
CA ALA A 265 -4.58 -8.72 28.33
C ALA A 265 -3.35 -9.26 27.59
N LEU A 266 -2.14 -8.79 27.93
CA LEU A 266 -0.90 -9.30 27.33
C LEU A 266 -0.61 -10.74 27.73
N LEU A 267 -0.79 -11.11 28.99
CA LEU A 267 -0.56 -12.48 29.47
C LEU A 267 -1.47 -13.47 28.76
N VAL A 268 -2.78 -13.22 28.76
CA VAL A 268 -3.76 -14.10 28.10
C VAL A 268 -3.50 -14.17 26.60
N THR A 269 -3.28 -13.03 25.96
CA THR A 269 -3.01 -13.00 24.51
C THR A 269 -1.69 -13.68 24.18
N GLY A 270 -0.64 -13.51 24.99
CA GLY A 270 0.67 -14.16 24.81
C GLY A 270 0.55 -15.69 24.86
N PHE A 271 -0.15 -16.23 25.83
CA PHE A 271 -0.43 -17.68 25.90
C PHE A 271 -1.22 -18.14 24.66
N LEU A 272 -2.30 -17.46 24.32
CA LEU A 272 -3.09 -17.80 23.12
C LEU A 272 -2.25 -17.68 21.84
N ALA A 273 -1.35 -16.72 21.77
CA ALA A 273 -0.49 -16.53 20.61
C ALA A 273 0.49 -17.67 20.42
N PHE A 274 1.11 -18.21 21.46
CA PHE A 274 2.04 -19.33 21.33
C PHE A 274 1.32 -20.70 21.20
N ILE A 275 0.16 -20.89 21.87
CA ILE A 275 -0.52 -22.18 21.91
C ILE A 275 -1.40 -22.41 20.68
N ILE A 276 -2.12 -21.37 20.23
CA ILE A 276 -3.17 -21.52 19.22
C ILE A 276 -2.92 -20.63 18.01
N ILE A 277 -2.83 -19.30 18.24
CA ILE A 277 -2.86 -18.33 17.14
C ILE A 277 -1.64 -18.49 16.23
N GLY A 278 -0.47 -18.63 16.81
CA GLY A 278 0.79 -18.79 16.07
C GLY A 278 0.80 -20.04 15.19
N PRO A 279 0.59 -21.25 15.73
CA PRO A 279 0.50 -22.47 14.92
C PRO A 279 -0.56 -22.41 13.81
N VAL A 280 -1.76 -21.90 14.11
CA VAL A 280 -2.84 -21.75 13.09
C VAL A 280 -2.45 -20.72 12.03
N ALA A 281 -1.92 -19.57 12.44
CA ALA A 281 -1.50 -18.54 11.50
C ALA A 281 -0.34 -19.01 10.61
N LEU A 282 0.58 -19.81 11.13
CA LEU A 282 1.64 -20.44 10.34
C LEU A 282 1.09 -21.39 9.28
N LEU A 283 0.11 -22.23 9.64
CA LEU A 283 -0.55 -23.13 8.68
C LEU A 283 -1.20 -22.33 7.54
N ILE A 284 -1.94 -21.27 7.86
CA ILE A 284 -2.55 -20.38 6.86
C ILE A 284 -1.45 -19.71 6.02
N GLY A 285 -0.43 -19.16 6.66
CA GLY A 285 0.68 -18.50 5.97
C GLY A 285 1.44 -19.43 5.04
N THR A 286 1.72 -20.65 5.49
CA THR A 286 2.34 -21.69 4.67
C THR A 286 1.45 -22.07 3.49
N GLY A 287 0.12 -22.20 3.71
CA GLY A 287 -0.84 -22.45 2.64
C GLY A 287 -0.85 -21.35 1.57
N ILE A 288 -0.85 -20.07 1.98
CA ILE A 288 -0.74 -18.92 1.07
C ILE A 288 0.57 -18.97 0.29
N THR A 289 1.70 -19.12 0.98
CA THR A 289 3.04 -19.21 0.37
C THR A 289 3.11 -20.35 -0.64
N SER A 290 2.67 -21.53 -0.25
CA SER A 290 2.67 -22.72 -1.13
C SER A 290 1.76 -22.52 -2.33
N GLY A 291 0.57 -21.93 -2.15
CA GLY A 291 -0.35 -21.63 -3.25
C GLY A 291 0.22 -20.66 -4.26
N VAL A 292 0.79 -19.53 -3.79
CA VAL A 292 1.42 -18.55 -4.69
C VAL A 292 2.64 -19.17 -5.37
N THR A 293 3.51 -19.85 -4.61
CA THR A 293 4.70 -20.52 -5.17
C THR A 293 4.32 -21.56 -6.21
N PHE A 294 3.28 -22.37 -5.95
CA PHE A 294 2.77 -23.34 -6.91
C PHE A 294 2.33 -22.69 -8.21
N ILE A 295 1.57 -21.60 -8.15
CA ILE A 295 1.12 -20.85 -9.32
C ILE A 295 2.33 -20.35 -10.12
N PHE A 296 3.30 -19.72 -9.45
CA PHE A 296 4.46 -19.14 -10.14
C PHE A 296 5.42 -20.22 -10.68
N GLN A 297 5.60 -21.34 -10.01
CA GLN A 297 6.44 -22.43 -10.49
C GLN A 297 5.83 -23.23 -11.66
N HIS A 298 4.49 -23.39 -11.70
CA HIS A 298 3.84 -24.22 -12.72
C HIS A 298 3.19 -23.38 -13.85
N ALA A 299 2.73 -22.18 -13.54
CA ALA A 299 2.05 -21.27 -14.47
C ALA A 299 2.45 -19.82 -14.22
N GLY A 300 3.73 -19.56 -13.97
CA GLY A 300 4.23 -18.22 -13.61
C GLY A 300 3.91 -17.16 -14.64
N TRP A 301 3.95 -17.51 -15.92
CA TRP A 301 3.53 -16.62 -17.01
C TRP A 301 2.06 -16.17 -16.85
N LEU A 302 1.18 -17.10 -16.48
CA LEU A 302 -0.25 -16.80 -16.32
C LEU A 302 -0.51 -15.99 -15.04
N GLY A 303 0.09 -16.40 -13.92
CA GLY A 303 0.02 -15.67 -12.65
C GLY A 303 0.53 -14.24 -12.79
N GLY A 304 1.68 -14.09 -13.44
CA GLY A 304 2.29 -12.80 -13.71
C GLY A 304 1.47 -11.93 -14.67
N ALA A 305 0.90 -12.52 -15.73
CA ALA A 305 0.03 -11.82 -16.66
C ALA A 305 -1.24 -11.28 -15.97
N ILE A 306 -1.93 -12.14 -15.23
CA ILE A 306 -3.16 -11.78 -14.53
C ILE A 306 -2.87 -10.69 -13.50
N TYR A 307 -1.82 -10.85 -12.71
CA TYR A 307 -1.48 -9.86 -11.68
C TYR A 307 -1.05 -8.53 -12.29
N GLY A 308 -0.24 -8.55 -13.36
CA GLY A 308 0.17 -7.36 -14.09
C GLY A 308 -1.00 -6.61 -14.74
N LEU A 309 -2.00 -7.35 -15.26
CA LEU A 309 -3.22 -6.77 -15.82
C LEU A 309 -4.10 -6.13 -14.74
N LEU A 310 -4.27 -6.81 -13.60
CA LEU A 310 -5.22 -6.43 -12.57
C LEU A 310 -4.66 -5.45 -11.55
N TYR A 311 -3.34 -5.31 -11.41
CA TYR A 311 -2.76 -4.47 -10.37
C TYR A 311 -3.24 -3.02 -10.43
N ALA A 312 -3.19 -2.36 -11.58
CA ALA A 312 -3.67 -0.99 -11.71
C ALA A 312 -5.18 -0.83 -11.45
N PRO A 313 -6.09 -1.70 -11.97
CA PRO A 313 -7.47 -1.77 -11.49
C PRO A 313 -7.63 -1.94 -9.98
N LEU A 314 -6.79 -2.76 -9.34
CA LEU A 314 -6.78 -2.94 -7.88
C LEU A 314 -6.33 -1.66 -7.15
N VAL A 315 -5.40 -0.88 -7.73
CA VAL A 315 -5.01 0.43 -7.18
C VAL A 315 -6.17 1.41 -7.22
N ILE A 316 -6.95 1.44 -8.30
CA ILE A 316 -8.13 2.32 -8.43
C ILE A 316 -9.13 2.07 -7.30
N THR A 317 -9.32 0.80 -6.95
CA THR A 317 -10.27 0.38 -5.91
C THR A 317 -9.68 0.38 -4.50
N GLY A 318 -8.38 0.66 -4.35
CA GLY A 318 -7.65 0.57 -3.07
C GLY A 318 -7.33 -0.87 -2.62
N LEU A 319 -7.73 -1.88 -3.41
CA LEU A 319 -7.61 -3.29 -3.05
C LEU A 319 -6.16 -3.82 -3.11
N HIS A 320 -5.26 -3.11 -3.79
CA HIS A 320 -3.85 -3.51 -3.94
C HIS A 320 -3.12 -3.63 -2.59
N HIS A 321 -3.54 -2.91 -1.55
CA HIS A 321 -2.92 -2.98 -0.23
C HIS A 321 -3.06 -4.35 0.45
N MET A 322 -4.04 -5.17 0.07
CA MET A 322 -4.19 -6.53 0.60
C MET A 322 -2.99 -7.43 0.23
N PHE A 323 -2.41 -7.19 -0.95
CA PHE A 323 -1.28 -7.99 -1.43
C PHE A 323 0.01 -7.73 -0.65
N LEU A 324 0.13 -6.60 0.07
CA LEU A 324 1.25 -6.36 0.98
C LEU A 324 1.35 -7.44 2.06
N ALA A 325 0.21 -7.93 2.57
CA ALA A 325 0.22 -9.03 3.53
C ALA A 325 0.79 -10.32 2.91
N VAL A 326 0.47 -10.59 1.64
CA VAL A 326 1.00 -11.73 0.89
C VAL A 326 2.48 -11.54 0.60
N ASP A 327 2.89 -10.35 0.15
CA ASP A 327 4.30 -10.01 -0.08
C ASP A 327 5.15 -10.23 1.17
N PHE A 328 4.72 -9.71 2.32
CA PHE A 328 5.45 -9.89 3.57
C PHE A 328 5.46 -11.35 4.03
N GLN A 329 4.38 -12.09 3.82
CA GLN A 329 4.31 -13.53 4.13
C GLN A 329 5.30 -14.33 3.26
N LEU A 330 5.39 -14.04 1.96
CA LEU A 330 6.35 -14.65 1.05
C LEU A 330 7.80 -14.30 1.45
N MET A 331 8.07 -13.03 1.76
CA MET A 331 9.38 -12.58 2.21
C MET A 331 9.80 -13.20 3.55
N GLY A 332 8.87 -13.44 4.45
CA GLY A 332 9.09 -14.08 5.75
C GLY A 332 9.19 -15.60 5.69
N SER A 333 8.98 -16.22 4.52
CA SER A 333 9.12 -17.66 4.30
C SER A 333 10.57 -18.02 3.88
N SER A 334 10.82 -19.31 3.67
CA SER A 334 12.10 -19.81 3.13
C SER A 334 12.44 -19.28 1.74
N LEU A 335 11.46 -18.70 1.02
CA LEU A 335 11.64 -18.05 -0.27
C LEU A 335 12.51 -16.77 -0.18
N GLY A 336 12.46 -16.06 0.96
CA GLY A 336 13.25 -14.85 1.22
C GLY A 336 12.97 -13.67 0.27
N GLY A 337 11.89 -13.74 -0.50
CA GLY A 337 11.46 -12.73 -1.47
C GLY A 337 10.01 -12.94 -1.89
N THR A 338 9.52 -12.08 -2.78
CA THR A 338 8.16 -12.17 -3.34
C THR A 338 8.20 -12.13 -4.86
N TYR A 339 7.27 -12.85 -5.50
CA TYR A 339 7.02 -12.79 -6.94
C TYR A 339 6.17 -11.57 -7.34
N LEU A 340 5.41 -11.00 -6.40
CA LEU A 340 4.42 -9.99 -6.71
C LEU A 340 5.03 -8.60 -6.85
N TRP A 341 5.93 -8.20 -5.95
CA TRP A 341 6.52 -6.85 -5.96
C TRP A 341 7.27 -6.49 -7.26
N PRO A 342 8.03 -7.39 -7.89
CA PRO A 342 8.64 -7.12 -9.20
C PRO A 342 7.61 -6.71 -10.26
N ILE A 343 6.43 -7.35 -10.26
CA ILE A 343 5.33 -7.06 -11.21
C ILE A 343 4.67 -5.73 -10.86
N VAL A 344 4.48 -5.43 -9.56
CA VAL A 344 3.98 -4.14 -9.07
C VAL A 344 4.84 -3.00 -9.61
N ALA A 345 6.16 -3.10 -9.46
CA ALA A 345 7.07 -2.06 -9.90
C ALA A 345 7.04 -1.86 -11.42
N ILE A 346 6.96 -2.93 -12.21
CA ILE A 346 6.77 -2.86 -13.67
C ILE A 346 5.44 -2.18 -14.02
N SER A 347 4.35 -2.52 -13.33
CA SER A 347 3.06 -1.87 -13.53
C SER A 347 3.12 -0.36 -13.25
N ASN A 348 3.82 0.04 -12.22
CA ASN A 348 4.03 1.46 -11.88
C ASN A 348 4.79 2.20 -12.99
N ILE A 349 5.85 1.59 -13.53
CA ILE A 349 6.61 2.13 -14.66
C ILE A 349 5.70 2.28 -15.89
N CYS A 350 4.89 1.27 -16.18
CA CYS A 350 3.95 1.32 -17.32
C CYS A 350 2.96 2.49 -17.20
N GLN A 351 2.45 2.77 -15.98
CA GLN A 351 1.55 3.92 -15.75
C GLN A 351 2.28 5.25 -15.96
N GLY A 352 3.50 5.38 -15.45
CA GLY A 352 4.34 6.57 -15.66
C GLY A 352 4.69 6.78 -17.14
N SER A 353 5.06 5.71 -17.84
CA SER A 353 5.38 5.71 -19.27
C SER A 353 4.17 6.10 -20.14
N ALA A 354 2.99 5.58 -19.83
CA ALA A 354 1.77 5.94 -20.53
C ALA A 354 1.43 7.43 -20.35
N ALA A 355 1.62 7.98 -19.14
CA ALA A 355 1.47 9.41 -18.88
C ALA A 355 2.51 10.25 -19.68
N PHE A 356 3.73 9.72 -19.88
CA PHE A 356 4.70 10.34 -20.75
C PHE A 356 4.25 10.36 -22.23
N GLY A 357 3.66 9.26 -22.71
CA GLY A 357 3.04 9.23 -24.02
C GLY A 357 1.92 10.28 -24.19
N ALA A 358 1.10 10.46 -23.15
CA ALA A 358 0.07 11.49 -23.11
C ALA A 358 0.68 12.93 -23.13
N TRP A 359 1.82 13.14 -22.47
CA TRP A 359 2.57 14.40 -22.54
C TRP A 359 2.90 14.78 -23.97
N PHE A 360 3.42 13.86 -24.81
CA PHE A 360 3.68 14.13 -26.23
C PHE A 360 2.42 14.51 -26.98
N VAL A 361 1.30 13.87 -26.68
CA VAL A 361 0.01 14.18 -27.32
C VAL A 361 -0.47 15.58 -26.93
N TYR A 362 -0.39 15.94 -25.65
CA TYR A 362 -0.77 17.27 -25.15
C TYR A 362 0.14 18.38 -25.70
N LYS A 363 1.48 18.15 -25.71
CA LYS A 363 2.44 19.07 -26.28
C LYS A 363 2.15 19.35 -27.77
N ARG A 364 1.86 18.30 -28.55
CA ARG A 364 1.49 18.44 -29.96
C ARG A 364 0.18 19.24 -30.14
N ARG A 365 -0.74 19.12 -29.18
CA ARG A 365 -2.01 19.86 -29.17
C ARG A 365 -1.94 21.23 -28.51
N LYS A 366 -0.76 21.66 -28.04
CA LYS A 366 -0.51 22.93 -27.35
C LYS A 366 -1.34 23.13 -26.05
N MET A 367 -1.67 22.04 -25.36
CA MET A 367 -2.42 22.04 -24.10
C MET A 367 -1.47 22.16 -22.92
N VAL A 368 -1.00 23.37 -22.63
CA VAL A 368 0.12 23.65 -21.68
C VAL A 368 -0.16 23.14 -20.25
N LYS A 369 -1.38 23.30 -19.76
CA LYS A 369 -1.76 22.87 -18.39
C LYS A 369 -1.72 21.35 -18.25
N GLU A 370 -2.30 20.64 -19.21
CA GLU A 370 -2.36 19.18 -19.27
C GLU A 370 -0.97 18.59 -19.57
N GLU A 371 -0.16 19.25 -20.35
CA GLU A 371 1.24 18.91 -20.59
C GLU A 371 2.05 18.90 -19.29
N GLY A 372 1.95 19.95 -18.47
CA GLY A 372 2.64 20.04 -17.18
C GLY A 372 2.20 18.94 -16.21
N LEU A 373 0.88 18.65 -16.15
CA LEU A 373 0.34 17.58 -15.33
C LEU A 373 0.84 16.20 -15.80
N ALA A 374 0.88 15.94 -17.09
CA ALA A 374 1.31 14.64 -17.63
C ALA A 374 2.81 14.40 -17.38
N LEU A 375 3.65 15.41 -17.49
CA LEU A 375 5.08 15.28 -17.22
C LEU A 375 5.37 15.01 -15.74
N THR A 376 4.77 15.78 -14.84
CA THR A 376 4.93 15.55 -13.38
C THR A 376 4.38 14.18 -12.95
N SER A 377 3.29 13.75 -13.56
CA SER A 377 2.69 12.44 -13.34
C SER A 377 3.58 11.29 -13.85
N CYS A 378 4.24 11.48 -14.99
CA CYS A 378 5.25 10.54 -15.50
C CYS A 378 6.36 10.35 -14.48
N ILE A 379 6.99 11.45 -14.02
CA ILE A 379 8.09 11.39 -13.04
C ILE A 379 7.64 10.66 -11.77
N SER A 380 6.47 11.01 -11.26
CA SER A 380 5.89 10.36 -10.08
C SER A 380 5.70 8.85 -10.27
N GLY A 381 5.14 8.42 -11.41
CA GLY A 381 4.94 7.00 -11.75
C GLY A 381 6.25 6.25 -11.93
N MET A 382 7.26 6.87 -12.57
CA MET A 382 8.61 6.30 -12.71
C MET A 382 9.32 6.12 -11.36
N LEU A 383 8.95 6.90 -10.35
CA LEU A 383 9.44 6.76 -8.98
C LEU A 383 8.54 5.86 -8.10
N GLY A 384 7.49 5.26 -8.68
CA GLY A 384 6.62 4.29 -8.02
C GLY A 384 5.35 4.85 -7.37
N VAL A 385 5.07 6.14 -7.53
CA VAL A 385 3.83 6.79 -7.05
C VAL A 385 2.91 7.04 -8.25
N THR A 386 1.94 6.14 -8.45
CA THR A 386 1.15 6.08 -9.70
C THR A 386 -0.15 6.86 -9.68
N GLU A 387 -0.62 7.29 -8.51
CA GLU A 387 -1.90 7.99 -8.37
C GLU A 387 -2.02 9.23 -9.25
N PRO A 388 -1.00 10.12 -9.36
CA PRO A 388 -1.09 11.27 -10.26
C PRO A 388 -1.20 10.85 -11.73
N ALA A 389 -0.44 9.82 -12.16
CA ALA A 389 -0.50 9.31 -13.52
C ALA A 389 -1.85 8.66 -13.83
N MET A 390 -2.35 7.82 -12.94
CA MET A 390 -3.59 7.09 -13.14
C MET A 390 -4.80 8.01 -13.11
N PHE A 391 -4.98 8.77 -12.03
CA PHE A 391 -6.19 9.58 -11.84
C PHE A 391 -6.14 10.93 -12.57
N GLY A 392 -4.94 11.50 -12.73
CA GLY A 392 -4.77 12.79 -13.40
C GLY A 392 -4.72 12.72 -14.91
N VAL A 393 -4.24 11.60 -15.48
CA VAL A 393 -3.94 11.50 -16.93
C VAL A 393 -4.56 10.25 -17.55
N ASN A 394 -4.18 9.04 -17.05
CA ASN A 394 -4.43 7.80 -17.80
C ASN A 394 -5.90 7.40 -17.81
N LEU A 395 -6.59 7.48 -16.66
CA LEU A 395 -8.02 7.15 -16.57
C LEU A 395 -8.94 8.15 -17.30
N PRO A 396 -8.75 9.48 -17.17
CA PRO A 396 -9.53 10.44 -17.93
C PRO A 396 -9.44 10.24 -19.45
N LEU A 397 -8.24 9.94 -19.95
CA LEU A 397 -8.01 9.68 -21.37
C LEU A 397 -8.36 8.26 -21.81
N LYS A 398 -8.46 7.29 -20.90
CA LYS A 398 -8.74 5.86 -21.09
C LYS A 398 -7.66 5.11 -21.90
N TYR A 399 -7.28 5.57 -23.08
CA TYR A 399 -6.31 4.88 -23.94
C TYR A 399 -4.90 4.75 -23.33
N PRO A 400 -4.34 5.71 -22.56
CA PRO A 400 -3.08 5.49 -21.86
C PRO A 400 -3.20 4.43 -20.76
N PHE A 401 -4.35 4.39 -20.08
CA PHE A 401 -4.59 3.36 -19.07
C PHE A 401 -4.60 1.96 -19.69
N ILE A 402 -5.28 1.79 -20.84
CA ILE A 402 -5.31 0.53 -21.57
C ILE A 402 -3.91 0.15 -22.06
N ALA A 403 -3.13 1.10 -22.61
CA ALA A 403 -1.75 0.88 -23.01
C ALA A 403 -0.88 0.38 -21.84
N ALA A 404 -1.00 1.02 -20.66
CA ALA A 404 -0.27 0.65 -19.48
C ALA A 404 -0.60 -0.76 -18.96
N ILE A 405 -1.89 -1.08 -18.77
CA ILE A 405 -2.31 -2.39 -18.25
C ILE A 405 -2.02 -3.53 -19.23
N SER A 406 -2.19 -3.31 -20.53
CA SER A 406 -1.89 -4.32 -21.56
C SER A 406 -0.39 -4.63 -21.58
N THR A 407 0.47 -3.60 -21.52
CA THR A 407 1.92 -3.81 -21.43
C THR A 407 2.29 -4.48 -20.13
N SER A 408 1.74 -4.04 -19.00
CA SER A 408 1.98 -4.65 -17.68
C SER A 408 1.56 -6.12 -17.64
N CYS A 409 0.49 -6.51 -18.34
CA CYS A 409 0.06 -7.90 -18.51
C CYS A 409 1.17 -8.75 -19.17
N VAL A 410 1.66 -8.29 -20.33
CA VAL A 410 2.70 -9.01 -21.07
C VAL A 410 4.01 -9.08 -20.31
N LEU A 411 4.44 -7.96 -19.73
CA LEU A 411 5.69 -7.91 -18.96
C LEU A 411 5.57 -8.68 -17.65
N GLY A 412 4.41 -8.67 -17.01
CA GLY A 412 4.10 -9.51 -15.86
C GLY A 412 4.21 -11.00 -16.20
N ALA A 413 3.74 -11.40 -17.38
CA ALA A 413 3.94 -12.77 -17.86
C ALA A 413 5.42 -13.14 -17.97
N ILE A 414 6.25 -12.25 -18.52
CA ILE A 414 7.70 -12.48 -18.65
C ILE A 414 8.38 -12.58 -17.28
N VAL A 415 8.05 -11.65 -16.36
CA VAL A 415 8.55 -11.65 -14.98
C VAL A 415 8.15 -12.93 -14.26
N GLY A 416 6.89 -13.34 -14.37
CA GLY A 416 6.38 -14.56 -13.75
C GLY A 416 6.96 -15.84 -14.35
N MET A 417 7.14 -15.91 -15.67
CA MET A 417 7.76 -17.05 -16.36
C MET A 417 9.21 -17.28 -15.91
N ASN A 418 9.91 -16.20 -15.59
CA ASN A 418 11.29 -16.27 -15.08
C ASN A 418 11.38 -16.39 -13.56
N ASN A 419 10.25 -16.51 -12.86
CA ASN A 419 10.18 -16.59 -11.38
C ASN A 419 10.98 -15.48 -10.68
N VAL A 420 10.92 -14.25 -11.20
CA VAL A 420 11.68 -13.12 -10.68
C VAL A 420 11.28 -12.83 -9.24
N LEU A 421 12.25 -12.85 -8.35
CA LEU A 421 12.08 -12.56 -6.93
C LEU A 421 12.63 -11.18 -6.58
N GLY A 422 11.90 -10.49 -5.74
CA GLY A 422 12.30 -9.19 -5.19
C GLY A 422 11.85 -9.02 -3.75
N LYS A 423 12.18 -7.89 -3.15
CA LYS A 423 11.71 -7.48 -1.83
C LYS A 423 10.80 -6.26 -1.97
N VAL A 424 9.81 -6.15 -1.09
CA VAL A 424 8.99 -4.94 -0.98
C VAL A 424 9.90 -3.77 -0.62
N GLY A 425 9.77 -2.68 -1.37
CA GLY A 425 10.62 -1.52 -1.17
C GLY A 425 10.18 -0.35 -2.05
N VAL A 426 11.13 0.24 -2.76
CA VAL A 426 10.84 1.32 -3.72
C VAL A 426 10.13 0.75 -4.94
N GLY A 427 9.09 1.45 -5.40
CA GLY A 427 8.43 1.14 -6.67
C GLY A 427 9.13 1.79 -7.87
N GLY A 428 8.55 1.60 -9.06
CA GLY A 428 9.04 2.23 -10.28
C GLY A 428 10.44 1.79 -10.72
N VAL A 429 11.14 2.65 -11.46
CA VAL A 429 12.47 2.35 -12.02
C VAL A 429 13.49 1.97 -10.93
N PRO A 430 13.56 2.63 -9.77
CA PRO A 430 14.51 2.27 -8.73
C PRO A 430 14.29 0.87 -8.12
N ALA A 431 13.16 0.23 -8.37
CA ALA A 431 12.84 -1.09 -7.83
C ALA A 431 13.83 -2.19 -8.23
N PHE A 432 14.58 -2.02 -9.32
CA PHE A 432 15.59 -3.01 -9.74
C PHE A 432 16.60 -3.33 -8.62
N ILE A 433 16.87 -2.36 -7.73
CA ILE A 433 17.76 -2.54 -6.57
C ILE A 433 17.19 -3.56 -5.56
N SER A 434 15.87 -3.68 -5.51
CA SER A 434 15.16 -4.61 -4.63
C SER A 434 15.01 -6.02 -5.22
N ILE A 435 15.38 -6.20 -6.51
CA ILE A 435 15.33 -7.49 -7.21
C ILE A 435 16.56 -8.31 -6.87
N GLN A 436 16.39 -9.61 -6.69
CA GLN A 436 17.52 -10.51 -6.49
C GLN A 436 18.41 -10.54 -7.74
N LYS A 437 19.71 -10.56 -7.53
CA LYS A 437 20.73 -10.28 -8.56
C LYS A 437 20.64 -11.20 -9.78
N GLU A 438 20.36 -12.47 -9.57
CA GLU A 438 20.23 -13.47 -10.62
C GLU A 438 19.15 -13.12 -11.66
N PHE A 439 18.17 -12.31 -11.29
CA PHE A 439 17.09 -11.89 -12.17
C PHE A 439 17.32 -10.52 -12.83
N TRP A 440 18.40 -9.81 -12.51
CA TRP A 440 18.69 -8.50 -13.06
C TRP A 440 18.69 -8.43 -14.59
N PRO A 441 19.33 -9.37 -15.32
CA PRO A 441 19.36 -9.26 -16.79
C PRO A 441 17.95 -9.24 -17.39
N VAL A 442 17.09 -10.14 -16.96
CA VAL A 442 15.68 -10.18 -17.41
C VAL A 442 14.92 -8.96 -16.94
N TYR A 443 15.08 -8.59 -15.67
CA TYR A 443 14.32 -7.50 -15.08
C TYR A 443 14.66 -6.14 -15.69
N LEU A 444 15.92 -5.88 -16.01
CA LEU A 444 16.36 -4.63 -16.67
C LEU A 444 15.82 -4.53 -18.10
N ILE A 445 15.79 -5.67 -18.85
CA ILE A 445 15.17 -5.70 -20.17
C ILE A 445 13.68 -5.39 -20.08
N VAL A 446 12.96 -6.04 -19.15
CA VAL A 446 11.54 -5.81 -18.92
C VAL A 446 11.29 -4.35 -18.50
N THR A 447 12.14 -3.78 -17.65
CA THR A 447 12.07 -2.37 -17.25
C THR A 447 12.25 -1.43 -18.44
N ALA A 448 13.22 -1.67 -19.31
CA ALA A 448 13.43 -0.88 -20.52
C ALA A 448 12.19 -0.92 -21.44
N ILE A 449 11.60 -2.11 -21.62
CA ILE A 449 10.36 -2.27 -22.40
C ILE A 449 9.20 -1.52 -21.71
N ALA A 450 9.08 -1.59 -20.38
CA ALA A 450 8.06 -0.89 -19.61
C ALA A 450 8.16 0.64 -19.71
N ILE A 451 9.36 1.18 -19.90
CA ILE A 451 9.58 2.62 -20.12
C ILE A 451 9.17 3.03 -21.54
N VAL A 452 9.38 2.20 -22.55
CA VAL A 452 9.23 2.59 -23.94
C VAL A 452 7.86 2.25 -24.51
N VAL A 453 7.41 1.00 -24.32
CA VAL A 453 6.23 0.47 -25.02
C VAL A 453 4.92 1.17 -24.65
N PRO A 454 4.59 1.42 -23.35
CA PRO A 454 3.34 2.13 -23.01
C PRO A 454 3.30 3.55 -23.58
N CYS A 455 4.44 4.25 -23.65
CA CYS A 455 4.56 5.57 -24.27
C CYS A 455 4.18 5.51 -25.75
N ILE A 456 4.81 4.60 -26.50
CA ILE A 456 4.54 4.41 -27.95
C ILE A 456 3.08 4.01 -28.16
N LEU A 457 2.57 3.02 -27.43
CA LEU A 457 1.18 2.58 -27.54
C LEU A 457 0.21 3.73 -27.24
N THR A 458 0.48 4.55 -26.23
CA THR A 458 -0.34 5.73 -25.91
C THR A 458 -0.39 6.71 -27.09
N ILE A 459 0.76 7.01 -27.69
CA ILE A 459 0.83 7.90 -28.85
C ILE A 459 0.05 7.31 -30.04
N VAL A 460 0.27 6.04 -30.35
CA VAL A 460 -0.43 5.34 -31.44
C VAL A 460 -1.94 5.31 -31.20
N MET A 461 -2.37 4.90 -30.02
CA MET A 461 -3.79 4.81 -29.67
C MET A 461 -4.49 6.18 -29.66
N SER A 462 -3.75 7.27 -29.42
CA SER A 462 -4.29 8.62 -29.47
C SER A 462 -4.82 9.01 -30.86
N HIS A 463 -4.28 8.40 -31.94
CA HIS A 463 -4.74 8.64 -33.31
C HIS A 463 -6.08 7.95 -33.62
N PHE A 464 -6.36 6.83 -32.94
CA PHE A 464 -7.58 6.08 -33.11
C PHE A 464 -8.68 6.47 -32.12
N SER A 465 -8.32 7.21 -31.08
CA SER A 465 -9.28 7.66 -30.06
C SER A 465 -10.18 8.77 -30.64
N LYS A 466 -11.49 8.50 -30.72
CA LYS A 466 -12.53 9.47 -31.10
C LYS A 466 -12.78 10.57 -30.06
N GLN A 467 -12.00 10.63 -28.99
CA GLN A 467 -12.04 11.78 -28.08
C GLN A 467 -11.51 13.01 -28.84
N LYS A 468 -12.41 13.65 -29.62
CA LYS A 468 -12.24 15.06 -29.96
C LYS A 468 -11.93 15.76 -28.63
N ALA A 469 -10.79 16.44 -28.55
CA ALA A 469 -10.62 17.45 -27.53
C ALA A 469 -11.93 18.25 -27.54
N LYS A 470 -12.66 18.30 -26.43
CA LYS A 470 -13.60 19.37 -26.23
C LYS A 470 -12.73 20.60 -26.41
N GLU A 471 -12.86 21.27 -27.53
CA GLU A 471 -12.49 22.65 -27.67
C GLU A 471 -13.16 23.32 -26.48
N ILE A 472 -12.35 23.68 -25.52
CA ILE A 472 -12.75 24.68 -24.54
C ILE A 472 -12.79 25.93 -25.38
N VAL A 473 -13.99 26.21 -25.86
CA VAL A 473 -14.32 27.50 -26.45
C VAL A 473 -13.96 28.51 -25.34
N GLU A 474 -12.89 29.25 -25.56
CA GLU A 474 -12.67 30.51 -24.89
C GLU A 474 -13.84 31.42 -25.27
N ASP A 475 -14.71 31.68 -24.29
CA ASP A 475 -15.52 32.88 -24.16
C ASP A 475 -15.31 33.50 -22.78
#